data_35b05ad5a6d4162cba10b55b0855d8c5
#
_entry.id   35b05ad5a6d4162cba10b55b0855d8c5
#
_cell.length_a   1.000
_cell.length_b   1.000
_cell.length_c   1.000
_cell.angle_alpha   90.00
_cell.angle_beta   90.00
_cell.angle_gamma   90.00
#
_symmetry.space_group_name_H-M   'P 1'
#
loop_
_entity.id
_entity.type
_entity.pdbx_description
1 polymer ?
#
loop_
_entity_poly.entity_id
_entity_poly.type
_entity_poly.pdbx_seq_one_letter_code
_entity_poly.pdbx_strand_id
1 'polypeptide(L)'
;MEIRNFLVSLPLVFISAGCSTINYTEPQTGDLSRVRFATNETAVIVIRAYETTECSGETEWMRLRNGILINSSPKSLGIPLQNYNRNAFKEFYTASNTEKIVMFVGTSSIGNKLFSCGVPLNLKFLEKNKDYELFYQLGVNSCSVTASEIQKSPSGEIIKKKLKDYSNSQEGFGEACMALFKKQRLY
;
A
#
# COMPACT_ATOMS: atom_id res chain seq x y z
N MET A 1 26.68 -8.14 -64.68
CA MET A 1 25.77 -8.90 -63.80
C MET A 1 26.00 -8.33 -62.43
N GLU A 2 25.22 -7.29 -62.06
CA GLU A 2 25.37 -6.51 -60.81
C GLU A 2 24.42 -7.08 -59.76
N ILE A 3 24.99 -7.57 -58.65
CA ILE A 3 24.25 -8.07 -57.49
C ILE A 3 24.01 -6.87 -56.55
N ARG A 4 22.81 -6.31 -56.54
CA ARG A 4 22.39 -5.25 -55.61
C ARG A 4 22.05 -5.89 -54.25
N ASN A 5 22.93 -5.66 -53.26
CA ASN A 5 22.70 -6.00 -51.86
C ASN A 5 21.56 -5.16 -51.29
N PHE A 6 20.41 -5.80 -51.06
CA PHE A 6 19.30 -5.24 -50.31
C PHE A 6 19.57 -5.45 -48.80
N LEU A 7 20.03 -4.39 -48.14
CA LEU A 7 20.12 -4.31 -46.68
C LEU A 7 18.68 -4.12 -46.13
N VAL A 8 18.08 -5.19 -45.66
CA VAL A 8 16.80 -5.14 -44.93
C VAL A 8 17.09 -4.63 -43.51
N SER A 9 16.80 -3.36 -43.28
CA SER A 9 16.84 -2.73 -41.95
C SER A 9 15.65 -3.21 -41.14
N LEU A 10 15.91 -4.09 -40.16
CA LEU A 10 14.90 -4.61 -39.21
C LEU A 10 14.66 -3.52 -38.15
N PRO A 11 13.45 -2.97 -37.99
CA PRO A 11 13.17 -2.03 -36.92
C PRO A 11 13.18 -2.76 -35.58
N LEU A 12 14.09 -2.37 -34.69
CA LEU A 12 14.17 -2.83 -33.31
C LEU A 12 13.00 -2.20 -32.53
N VAL A 13 11.90 -2.94 -32.38
CA VAL A 13 10.77 -2.52 -31.57
C VAL A 13 11.16 -2.64 -30.10
N PHE A 14 11.50 -1.52 -29.47
CA PHE A 14 11.64 -1.45 -28.02
C PHE A 14 10.27 -1.62 -27.36
N ILE A 15 9.99 -2.82 -26.86
CA ILE A 15 8.87 -3.07 -25.97
C ILE A 15 9.25 -2.45 -24.64
N SER A 16 8.79 -1.22 -24.38
CA SER A 16 8.85 -0.60 -23.06
C SER A 16 7.98 -1.42 -22.12
N ALA A 17 8.62 -2.29 -21.34
CA ALA A 17 7.97 -2.98 -20.23
C ALA A 17 7.46 -1.90 -19.25
N GLY A 18 6.15 -1.69 -19.24
CA GLY A 18 5.49 -0.71 -18.38
C GLY A 18 5.79 -1.01 -16.93
N CYS A 19 6.62 -0.20 -16.30
CA CYS A 19 6.70 -0.14 -14.84
C CYS A 19 5.32 0.20 -14.32
N SER A 20 4.77 -0.60 -13.40
CA SER A 20 3.50 -0.31 -12.74
C SER A 20 3.59 1.05 -12.06
N THR A 21 2.89 2.01 -12.61
CA THR A 21 2.84 3.38 -12.09
C THR A 21 2.12 3.38 -10.76
N ILE A 22 2.69 4.07 -9.77
CA ILE A 22 1.96 4.45 -8.56
C ILE A 22 0.90 5.44 -9.00
N ASN A 23 -0.38 5.07 -8.85
CA ASN A 23 -1.50 5.91 -9.28
C ASN A 23 -1.94 6.91 -8.20
N TYR A 24 -1.31 6.88 -7.03
CA TYR A 24 -1.63 7.84 -5.97
C TYR A 24 -1.02 9.21 -6.26
N THR A 25 -1.88 10.22 -6.39
CA THR A 25 -1.48 11.62 -6.45
C THR A 25 -1.55 12.22 -5.06
N GLU A 26 -0.41 12.66 -4.54
CA GLU A 26 -0.33 13.27 -3.21
C GLU A 26 -0.94 14.68 -3.23
N PRO A 27 -1.74 15.04 -2.22
CA PRO A 27 -2.19 16.41 -2.06
C PRO A 27 -1.00 17.33 -1.80
N GLN A 28 -0.96 18.47 -2.50
CA GLN A 28 0.13 19.44 -2.41
C GLN A 28 -0.13 20.52 -1.35
N THR A 29 -1.37 20.68 -0.93
CA THR A 29 -1.81 21.72 0.00
C THR A 29 -2.91 21.18 0.93
N GLY A 30 -3.21 21.94 1.99
CA GLY A 30 -4.22 21.58 2.98
C GLY A 30 -3.63 20.98 4.25
N ASP A 31 -4.49 20.41 5.05
CA ASP A 31 -4.12 19.72 6.28
C ASP A 31 -3.63 18.31 5.94
N LEU A 32 -2.34 18.08 6.10
CA LEU A 32 -1.68 16.86 5.68
C LEU A 32 -1.12 16.07 6.86
N SER A 33 -1.14 14.75 6.72
CA SER A 33 -0.40 13.80 7.55
C SER A 33 0.65 13.09 6.70
N ARG A 34 1.75 12.65 7.32
CA ARG A 34 2.68 11.72 6.69
C ARG A 34 2.31 10.29 7.07
N VAL A 35 2.18 9.44 6.09
CA VAL A 35 1.78 8.04 6.31
C VAL A 35 2.79 7.11 5.68
N ARG A 36 3.21 6.10 6.43
CA ARG A 36 4.00 4.98 5.96
C ARG A 36 3.12 3.76 5.84
N PHE A 37 3.02 3.19 4.64
CA PHE A 37 2.56 1.82 4.46
C PHE A 37 3.75 0.90 4.48
N ALA A 38 3.70 -0.15 5.29
CA ALA A 38 4.82 -1.07 5.47
C ALA A 38 4.36 -2.52 5.62
N THR A 39 5.26 -3.44 5.28
CA THR A 39 5.10 -4.87 5.48
C THR A 39 6.45 -5.57 5.59
N ASN A 40 6.53 -6.66 6.33
CA ASN A 40 7.67 -7.58 6.34
C ASN A 40 7.43 -8.80 5.43
N GLU A 41 6.28 -8.87 4.77
CA GLU A 41 5.90 -10.00 3.94
C GLU A 41 6.67 -10.01 2.62
N THR A 42 7.04 -11.20 2.16
CA THR A 42 7.60 -11.42 0.82
C THR A 42 6.52 -11.40 -0.27
N ALA A 43 5.26 -11.51 0.14
CA ALA A 43 4.10 -11.39 -0.73
C ALA A 43 3.97 -9.98 -1.32
N VAL A 44 3.28 -9.88 -2.46
CA VAL A 44 2.89 -8.59 -3.01
C VAL A 44 1.66 -8.08 -2.25
N ILE A 45 1.77 -6.89 -1.66
CA ILE A 45 0.66 -6.22 -1.02
C ILE A 45 0.19 -5.10 -1.95
N VAL A 46 -1.04 -5.20 -2.41
CA VAL A 46 -1.72 -4.17 -3.22
C VAL A 46 -2.55 -3.29 -2.28
N ILE A 47 -2.36 -1.99 -2.35
CA ILE A 47 -3.17 -1.02 -1.63
C ILE A 47 -4.11 -0.36 -2.63
N ARG A 48 -5.41 -0.54 -2.41
CA ARG A 48 -6.50 0.04 -3.18
C ARG A 48 -7.20 1.10 -2.38
N ALA A 49 -7.65 2.16 -3.03
CA ALA A 49 -8.48 3.18 -2.42
C ALA A 49 -9.85 3.22 -3.10
N TYR A 50 -10.83 3.66 -2.34
CA TYR A 50 -12.21 3.84 -2.77
C TYR A 50 -12.65 5.26 -2.47
N GLU A 51 -13.44 5.83 -3.35
CA GLU A 51 -13.92 7.22 -3.21
C GLU A 51 -15.05 7.34 -2.20
N THR A 52 -15.80 6.25 -1.98
CA THR A 52 -16.97 6.25 -1.11
C THR A 52 -16.96 5.08 -0.13
N THR A 53 -17.77 5.20 0.93
CA THR A 53 -18.04 4.13 1.89
C THR A 53 -18.73 2.91 1.27
N GLU A 54 -19.30 3.07 0.07
CA GLU A 54 -19.86 1.98 -0.74
C GLU A 54 -18.83 1.27 -1.62
N CYS A 55 -17.55 1.60 -1.47
CA CYS A 55 -16.45 1.05 -2.28
C CYS A 55 -16.59 1.29 -3.78
N SER A 56 -17.16 2.41 -4.18
CA SER A 56 -17.12 2.86 -5.58
C SER A 56 -15.81 3.57 -5.90
N GLY A 57 -15.51 3.72 -7.20
CA GLY A 57 -14.33 4.46 -7.65
C GLY A 57 -13.02 3.79 -7.24
N GLU A 58 -12.92 2.45 -7.36
CA GLU A 58 -11.69 1.71 -7.01
C GLU A 58 -10.50 2.19 -7.82
N THR A 59 -9.43 2.55 -7.13
CA THR A 59 -8.13 2.86 -7.71
C THR A 59 -7.02 2.11 -6.98
N GLU A 60 -6.07 1.57 -7.73
CA GLU A 60 -4.86 1.02 -7.12
C GLU A 60 -3.91 2.16 -6.78
N TRP A 61 -3.68 2.40 -5.49
CA TRP A 61 -2.77 3.44 -5.06
C TRP A 61 -1.31 3.05 -5.22
N MET A 62 -0.95 1.87 -4.73
CA MET A 62 0.42 1.41 -4.77
C MET A 62 0.53 -0.08 -4.50
N ARG A 63 1.73 -0.61 -4.78
CA ARG A 63 2.14 -1.96 -4.40
C ARG A 63 3.36 -1.90 -3.50
N LEU A 64 3.35 -2.74 -2.45
CA LEU A 64 4.52 -3.04 -1.65
C LEU A 64 5.00 -4.44 -2.02
N ARG A 65 6.28 -4.58 -2.23
CA ARG A 65 6.91 -5.87 -2.48
C ARG A 65 8.25 -5.92 -1.75
N ASN A 66 8.39 -6.90 -0.89
CA ASN A 66 9.63 -7.20 -0.20
C ASN A 66 10.31 -8.38 -0.90
N GLY A 67 11.20 -8.13 -1.85
CA GLY A 67 11.85 -9.18 -2.63
C GLY A 67 13.28 -8.82 -3.01
N ILE A 68 14.10 -9.86 -3.18
CA ILE A 68 15.54 -9.74 -3.47
C ILE A 68 15.79 -9.08 -4.83
N LEU A 69 14.91 -9.28 -5.81
CA LEU A 69 15.13 -8.86 -7.20
C LEU A 69 14.32 -7.63 -7.64
N ILE A 70 13.27 -7.27 -6.91
CA ILE A 70 12.43 -6.12 -7.23
C ILE A 70 12.11 -5.41 -5.92
N ASN A 71 13.04 -4.60 -5.49
CA ASN A 71 12.77 -3.64 -4.44
C ASN A 71 12.22 -2.39 -5.13
N SER A 72 10.92 -2.14 -5.02
CA SER A 72 10.39 -0.83 -5.37
C SER A 72 11.11 0.16 -4.45
N SER A 73 11.91 1.06 -5.04
CA SER A 73 12.67 2.06 -4.28
C SER A 73 11.78 2.68 -3.23
N PRO A 74 12.12 2.58 -1.94
CA PRO A 74 11.29 3.14 -0.89
C PRO A 74 11.23 4.65 -1.08
N LYS A 75 10.04 5.19 -1.32
CA LYS A 75 9.84 6.63 -1.17
C LYS A 75 9.85 6.91 0.33
N SER A 76 10.76 7.76 0.78
CA SER A 76 10.88 8.18 2.18
C SER A 76 10.64 9.66 2.32
N LEU A 77 9.80 10.05 3.26
CA LEU A 77 9.57 11.43 3.71
C LEU A 77 10.28 11.73 5.03
N GLY A 78 11.06 10.78 5.53
CA GLY A 78 11.80 10.92 6.80
C GLY A 78 10.94 10.69 8.04
N ILE A 79 9.86 9.91 7.95
CA ILE A 79 9.17 9.43 9.16
C ILE A 79 10.19 8.60 9.96
N PRO A 80 10.34 8.84 11.28
CA PRO A 80 11.34 8.13 12.09
C PRO A 80 11.20 6.61 11.98
N LEU A 81 12.33 5.91 11.83
CA LEU A 81 12.40 4.46 11.69
C LEU A 81 13.00 3.81 12.93
N GLN A 82 12.38 2.76 13.44
CA GLN A 82 13.01 1.80 14.36
C GLN A 82 13.44 0.57 13.55
N ASN A 83 14.78 0.39 13.36
CA ASN A 83 15.44 -0.83 12.84
C ASN A 83 14.66 -1.65 11.80
N TYR A 84 14.29 -1.04 10.68
CA TYR A 84 13.65 -1.75 9.56
C TYR A 84 14.70 -2.40 8.64
N ASN A 85 15.46 -3.33 9.14
CA ASN A 85 16.26 -4.18 8.28
C ASN A 85 15.32 -5.15 7.53
N ARG A 86 15.03 -4.88 6.27
CA ARG A 86 14.32 -5.71 5.29
C ARG A 86 12.81 -5.51 5.13
N ASN A 87 12.19 -4.45 5.62
CA ASN A 87 10.79 -4.22 5.36
C ASN A 87 10.58 -3.41 4.09
N ALA A 88 9.60 -3.81 3.27
CA ALA A 88 9.12 -2.94 2.20
C ALA A 88 8.24 -1.84 2.79
N PHE A 89 8.50 -0.59 2.45
CA PHE A 89 7.65 0.52 2.85
C PHE A 89 7.60 1.61 1.78
N LYS A 90 6.56 2.43 1.84
CA LYS A 90 6.44 3.69 1.11
C LYS A 90 5.82 4.75 2.00
N GLU A 91 6.38 5.95 1.96
CA GLU A 91 5.88 7.12 2.68
C GLU A 91 5.26 8.12 1.71
N PHE A 92 4.17 8.75 2.12
CA PHE A 92 3.46 9.74 1.31
C PHE A 92 2.65 10.68 2.20
N TYR A 93 2.31 11.85 1.64
CA TYR A 93 1.36 12.76 2.25
C TYR A 93 -0.06 12.34 1.90
N THR A 94 -0.97 12.47 2.88
CA THR A 94 -2.41 12.31 2.65
C THR A 94 -3.19 13.38 3.41
N ALA A 95 -4.40 13.69 2.93
CA ALA A 95 -5.26 14.63 3.62
C ALA A 95 -5.67 14.08 4.99
N SER A 96 -5.61 14.92 6.01
CA SER A 96 -6.00 14.61 7.38
C SER A 96 -7.52 14.77 7.57
N ASN A 97 -8.08 14.04 8.54
CA ASN A 97 -9.51 14.11 8.90
C ASN A 97 -10.45 13.88 7.72
N THR A 98 -9.96 13.22 6.67
CA THR A 98 -10.75 12.92 5.47
C THR A 98 -11.19 11.48 5.50
N GLU A 99 -12.48 11.26 5.28
CA GLU A 99 -13.01 9.93 5.12
C GLU A 99 -12.50 9.34 3.80
N LYS A 100 -11.62 8.37 3.90
CA LYS A 100 -11.05 7.68 2.75
C LYS A 100 -10.85 6.21 3.09
N ILE A 101 -11.46 5.36 2.30
CA ILE A 101 -11.34 3.92 2.47
C ILE A 101 -10.17 3.41 1.66
N VAL A 102 -9.29 2.68 2.33
CA VAL A 102 -8.21 1.94 1.69
C VAL A 102 -8.33 0.47 2.06
N MET A 103 -7.93 -0.39 1.15
CA MET A 103 -7.87 -1.83 1.37
C MET A 103 -6.46 -2.35 1.07
N PHE A 104 -5.88 -2.99 2.06
CA PHE A 104 -4.65 -3.74 1.91
C PHE A 104 -4.99 -5.16 1.49
N VAL A 105 -4.50 -5.60 0.35
CA VAL A 105 -4.72 -6.95 -0.15
C VAL A 105 -3.37 -7.64 -0.33
N GLY A 106 -3.11 -8.62 0.51
CA GLY A 106 -1.94 -9.49 0.39
C GLY A 106 -2.30 -10.78 -0.32
N THR A 107 -1.41 -11.23 -1.21
CA THR A 107 -1.56 -12.51 -1.91
C THR A 107 -0.32 -13.35 -1.68
N SER A 108 -0.51 -14.56 -1.19
CA SER A 108 0.55 -15.55 -0.94
C SER A 108 0.20 -16.89 -1.57
N SER A 109 1.20 -17.69 -1.86
CA SER A 109 1.03 -19.07 -2.34
C SER A 109 1.60 -20.05 -1.32
N ILE A 110 0.81 -21.07 -0.97
CA ILE A 110 1.26 -22.19 -0.14
C ILE A 110 1.05 -23.47 -0.93
N GLY A 111 2.13 -24.06 -1.39
CA GLY A 111 2.07 -25.14 -2.36
C GLY A 111 1.42 -24.68 -3.66
N ASN A 112 0.38 -25.39 -4.12
CA ASN A 112 -0.36 -25.04 -5.35
C ASN A 112 -1.62 -24.18 -5.09
N LYS A 113 -1.80 -23.68 -3.85
CA LYS A 113 -2.98 -22.86 -3.49
C LYS A 113 -2.58 -21.40 -3.36
N LEU A 114 -3.39 -20.53 -3.95
CA LEU A 114 -3.27 -19.10 -3.82
C LEU A 114 -4.20 -18.60 -2.71
N PHE A 115 -3.66 -17.84 -1.78
CA PHE A 115 -4.41 -17.21 -0.70
C PHE A 115 -4.40 -15.70 -0.89
N SER A 116 -5.54 -15.09 -0.77
CA SER A 116 -5.66 -13.63 -0.77
C SER A 116 -6.38 -13.20 0.49
N CYS A 117 -5.88 -12.17 1.14
CA CYS A 117 -6.47 -11.65 2.37
C CYS A 117 -6.47 -10.12 2.35
N GLY A 118 -7.65 -9.53 2.52
CA GLY A 118 -7.86 -8.09 2.49
C GLY A 118 -8.22 -7.51 3.87
N VAL A 119 -7.66 -6.35 4.19
CA VAL A 119 -7.98 -5.57 5.40
C VAL A 119 -8.39 -4.17 5.00
N PRO A 120 -9.67 -3.80 5.15
CA PRO A 120 -10.14 -2.45 4.91
C PRO A 120 -9.82 -1.53 6.09
N LEU A 121 -9.57 -0.26 5.80
CA LEU A 121 -9.35 0.80 6.78
C LEU A 121 -10.01 2.09 6.30
N ASN A 122 -10.66 2.80 7.22
CA ASN A 122 -11.05 4.19 6.99
C ASN A 122 -9.99 5.11 7.59
N LEU A 123 -9.38 5.96 6.77
CA LEU A 123 -8.28 6.85 7.17
C LEU A 123 -8.72 8.12 7.91
N LYS A 124 -9.99 8.24 8.29
CA LYS A 124 -10.54 9.41 9.01
C LYS A 124 -9.80 9.74 10.31
N PHE A 125 -9.09 8.78 10.90
CA PHE A 125 -8.31 8.98 12.15
C PHE A 125 -7.01 9.78 11.98
N LEU A 126 -6.59 10.06 10.75
CA LEU A 126 -5.34 10.77 10.50
C LEU A 126 -5.48 12.25 10.86
N GLU A 127 -4.66 12.73 11.76
CA GLU A 127 -4.63 14.12 12.21
C GLU A 127 -3.49 14.89 11.54
N LYS A 128 -3.70 16.19 11.34
CA LYS A 128 -2.74 17.10 10.73
C LYS A 128 -1.37 17.08 11.41
N ASN A 129 -0.31 17.15 10.60
CA ASN A 129 1.08 17.25 11.06
C ASN A 129 1.56 16.08 11.92
N LYS A 130 0.88 14.93 11.84
CA LYS A 130 1.30 13.71 12.52
C LYS A 130 1.86 12.69 11.55
N ASP A 131 2.67 11.79 12.09
CA ASP A 131 3.28 10.67 11.41
C ASP A 131 2.58 9.38 11.79
N TYR A 132 2.23 8.58 10.80
CA TYR A 132 1.56 7.30 11.01
C TYR A 132 2.26 6.18 10.28
N GLU A 133 2.14 4.98 10.85
CA GLU A 133 2.51 3.74 10.19
C GLU A 133 1.33 2.79 10.15
N LEU A 134 1.03 2.29 8.96
CA LEU A 134 0.07 1.23 8.71
C LEU A 134 0.84 -0.01 8.27
N PHE A 135 0.97 -0.96 9.20
CA PHE A 135 1.80 -2.15 9.03
C PHE A 135 0.93 -3.37 8.73
N TYR A 136 1.03 -3.88 7.51
CA TYR A 136 0.31 -5.09 7.08
C TYR A 136 1.08 -6.35 7.43
N GLN A 137 0.38 -7.35 7.96
CA GLN A 137 0.90 -8.68 8.27
C GLN A 137 -0.03 -9.76 7.73
N LEU A 138 0.55 -10.79 7.15
CA LEU A 138 -0.14 -11.97 6.66
C LEU A 138 0.14 -13.14 7.61
N GLY A 139 -0.90 -13.68 8.25
CA GLY A 139 -0.84 -14.90 9.03
C GLY A 139 -1.23 -16.13 8.21
N VAL A 140 -1.23 -17.30 8.82
CA VAL A 140 -1.54 -18.57 8.14
C VAL A 140 -2.97 -18.57 7.56
N ASN A 141 -3.95 -18.05 8.31
CA ASN A 141 -5.35 -18.01 7.92
C ASN A 141 -5.99 -16.64 8.15
N SER A 142 -5.19 -15.60 8.29
CA SER A 142 -5.67 -14.25 8.60
C SER A 142 -4.69 -13.21 8.12
N CYS A 143 -5.16 -11.99 7.98
CA CYS A 143 -4.29 -10.83 7.82
C CYS A 143 -4.76 -9.69 8.73
N SER A 144 -3.85 -8.80 9.02
CA SER A 144 -4.13 -7.64 9.85
C SER A 144 -3.34 -6.43 9.36
N VAL A 145 -3.84 -5.26 9.69
CA VAL A 145 -3.07 -4.02 9.62
C VAL A 145 -2.99 -3.46 11.03
N THR A 146 -1.82 -3.07 11.46
CA THR A 146 -1.62 -2.34 12.72
C THR A 146 -1.38 -0.87 12.37
N ALA A 147 -2.21 0.04 12.89
CA ALA A 147 -1.97 1.47 12.78
C ALA A 147 -1.30 2.00 14.04
N SER A 148 -0.29 2.81 13.85
CA SER A 148 0.44 3.44 14.95
C SER A 148 0.75 4.89 14.60
N GLU A 149 0.60 5.78 15.56
CA GLU A 149 1.17 7.12 15.50
C GLU A 149 2.66 7.02 15.85
N ILE A 150 3.50 7.66 15.06
CA ILE A 150 4.95 7.71 15.28
C ILE A 150 5.28 9.04 15.90
N GLN A 151 5.91 9.02 17.06
CA GLN A 151 6.34 10.21 17.77
C GLN A 151 7.84 10.15 18.04
N LYS A 152 8.47 11.32 18.12
CA LYS A 152 9.85 11.44 18.60
C LYS A 152 9.83 12.15 19.95
N SER A 153 10.34 11.47 20.98
CA SER A 153 10.46 12.07 22.31
C SER A 153 11.48 13.21 22.32
N PRO A 154 11.46 14.08 23.33
CA PRO A 154 12.51 15.09 23.50
C PRO A 154 13.92 14.51 23.61
N SER A 155 14.07 13.28 24.11
CA SER A 155 15.34 12.55 24.16
C SER A 155 15.75 11.94 22.80
N GLY A 156 14.93 12.07 21.77
CA GLY A 156 15.19 11.53 20.45
C GLY A 156 14.72 10.09 20.25
N GLU A 157 14.14 9.45 21.26
CA GLU A 157 13.58 8.11 21.17
C GLU A 157 12.33 8.08 20.28
N ILE A 158 12.19 7.03 19.48
CA ILE A 158 11.03 6.82 18.61
C ILE A 158 9.99 6.01 19.38
N ILE A 159 8.82 6.60 19.56
CA ILE A 159 7.67 5.98 20.23
C ILE A 159 6.63 5.62 19.19
N LYS A 160 6.22 4.34 19.14
CA LYS A 160 5.08 3.88 18.37
C LYS A 160 3.87 3.72 19.29
N LYS A 161 2.94 4.64 19.19
CA LYS A 161 1.66 4.58 19.91
C LYS A 161 0.63 3.87 19.04
N LYS A 162 0.34 2.60 19.38
CA LYS A 162 -0.71 1.82 18.68
C LYS A 162 -2.06 2.52 18.88
N LEU A 163 -2.76 2.74 17.78
CA LEU A 163 -4.12 3.26 17.79
C LEU A 163 -5.09 2.11 18.09
N LYS A 164 -6.06 2.34 18.99
CA LYS A 164 -6.89 1.25 19.51
C LYS A 164 -8.06 0.89 18.61
N ASP A 165 -8.74 1.83 18.01
CA ASP A 165 -10.10 1.62 17.47
C ASP A 165 -10.25 1.68 15.94
N TYR A 166 -9.15 1.56 15.20
CA TYR A 166 -9.20 1.70 13.74
C TYR A 166 -9.38 0.37 12.99
N SER A 167 -9.08 -0.78 13.62
CA SER A 167 -8.91 -2.05 12.89
C SER A 167 -10.14 -2.95 12.81
N ASN A 168 -11.18 -2.66 13.59
CA ASN A 168 -12.34 -3.55 13.70
C ASN A 168 -13.70 -2.86 13.49
N SER A 169 -13.75 -1.55 13.34
CA SER A 169 -15.01 -0.90 13.04
C SER A 169 -15.32 -1.08 11.55
N GLN A 170 -16.07 -2.14 11.26
CA GLN A 170 -16.86 -2.19 10.03
C GLN A 170 -17.97 -1.09 10.07
N GLU A 171 -17.98 -0.32 11.11
CA GLU A 171 -18.78 0.90 11.28
C GLU A 171 -18.33 1.93 10.24
N GLY A 172 -19.28 2.36 9.43
CA GLY A 172 -19.05 3.34 8.37
C GLY A 172 -18.80 2.75 6.98
N PHE A 173 -18.73 1.42 6.82
CA PHE A 173 -18.72 0.81 5.49
C PHE A 173 -20.13 0.44 5.06
N GLY A 174 -20.52 0.82 3.84
CA GLY A 174 -21.79 0.44 3.26
C GLY A 174 -21.87 -1.05 2.90
N GLU A 175 -23.06 -1.52 2.57
CA GLU A 175 -23.33 -2.93 2.29
C GLU A 175 -22.49 -3.47 1.12
N ALA A 176 -22.30 -2.66 0.07
CA ALA A 176 -21.50 -3.05 -1.09
C ALA A 176 -20.03 -3.29 -0.74
N CYS A 177 -19.46 -2.42 0.09
CA CYS A 177 -18.12 -2.58 0.64
C CYS A 177 -18.00 -3.86 1.46
N MET A 178 -18.98 -4.12 2.34
CA MET A 178 -18.99 -5.31 3.18
C MET A 178 -19.07 -6.60 2.37
N ALA A 179 -19.85 -6.61 1.30
CA ALA A 179 -19.94 -7.75 0.37
C ALA A 179 -18.60 -8.00 -0.33
N LEU A 180 -17.94 -6.93 -0.78
CA LEU A 180 -16.62 -6.99 -1.41
C LEU A 180 -15.56 -7.57 -0.46
N PHE A 181 -15.54 -7.14 0.80
CA PHE A 181 -14.59 -7.61 1.82
C PHE A 181 -14.81 -9.08 2.19
N LYS A 182 -16.07 -9.52 2.28
CA LYS A 182 -16.40 -10.94 2.49
C LYS A 182 -15.88 -11.81 1.34
N LYS A 183 -16.04 -11.36 0.09
CA LYS A 183 -15.56 -12.08 -1.08
C LYS A 183 -14.04 -12.24 -1.10
N GLN A 184 -13.28 -11.28 -0.58
CA GLN A 184 -11.81 -11.33 -0.56
C GLN A 184 -11.22 -12.15 0.59
N ARG A 185 -12.02 -12.56 1.58
CA ARG A 185 -11.59 -13.45 2.67
C ARG A 185 -11.73 -14.94 2.36
N LEU A 186 -12.30 -15.30 1.21
CA LEU A 186 -12.73 -16.68 0.91
C LEU A 186 -11.83 -17.43 -0.08
N TYR A 187 -10.66 -16.88 -0.44
CA TYR A 187 -9.75 -17.55 -1.39
C TYR A 187 -8.36 -17.77 -0.77
#